data_017367b0a35d84e8eb9955dafc1bf44f
#
_entry.id   017367b0a35d84e8eb9955dafc1bf44f
#
_cell.length_a   1.000
_cell.length_b   1.000
_cell.length_c   1.000
_cell.angle_alpha   90.00
_cell.angle_beta   90.00
_cell.angle_gamma   90.00
#
_symmetry.space_group_name_H-M   'P 1'
#
loop_
_entity.id
_entity.type
_entity.pdbx_description
1 polymer ?
#
loop_
_entity_poly.entity_id
_entity_poly.type
_entity_poly.pdbx_seq_one_letter_code
_entity_poly.pdbx_strand_id
1 'polypeptide(L)'
;MNKLRSSAITQGVQRSPNRSMLRAVGFNDEDFNKPIIGVANGYSTITPCNMGLNKLALKAEESIKRSGGMPQMFGTITVSDGISMGTEGMKYSLVSREVIADSIETACNAQSMDGVLAIGGCDKNMPGAMIAIARMNIPSIFIYGGTIKPGKLHGEDLTVVSAFEAVGQLTSGKINEERLIQVEKNCIPGAGSCGGMFTANTMSAVIEVLGLSLPHSSTMAAEDLEKELSADKSAEILVSAIEKDIRPLDLMTKKAFENAISVIMAIGGSTNAVLHILAIANTAGIDININDFERIRQKVPVICDLKPSGKYVTVDLHKAGGIPQVMKILLNAGLIHGDCKNIEGKTISEYLQNIPDKPPTNQNVIRDIDNPLYQKGHLAILKGNLASEGSVAKISGVKNPVLTGPAKIFESEEDCLKSILNNDIKAGDVVVIRNEGPVGGPGMREMLAPTSAIVGQGLGEKVALITDGRFSGGTYGLVVGHIAPEAAVGGNIALIKQGDLITVDAVKQLIEVDLSDEELEKRKKDWVK
;
A
#
# COMPACT_ATOMS: atom_id res chain seq x y z
N MET A 1 -32.66 7.14 -17.75
CA MET A 1 -31.37 6.41 -17.69
C MET A 1 -30.43 6.95 -18.77
N ASN A 2 -29.21 7.24 -18.39
CA ASN A 2 -28.18 7.57 -19.39
C ASN A 2 -27.98 6.35 -20.31
N LYS A 3 -27.61 6.60 -21.57
CA LYS A 3 -27.36 5.53 -22.52
C LYS A 3 -26.15 4.69 -22.05
N LEU A 4 -26.36 3.37 -21.85
CA LEU A 4 -25.29 2.45 -21.48
C LEU A 4 -24.16 2.45 -22.54
N ARG A 5 -22.91 2.38 -22.12
CA ARG A 5 -21.72 2.25 -23.01
C ARG A 5 -21.82 0.94 -23.82
N SER A 6 -22.27 -0.14 -23.18
CA SER A 6 -22.48 -1.46 -23.79
C SER A 6 -23.50 -1.45 -24.93
N SER A 7 -24.32 -0.40 -25.08
CA SER A 7 -25.18 -0.24 -26.26
C SER A 7 -24.37 -0.23 -27.57
N ALA A 8 -23.09 0.17 -27.53
CA ALA A 8 -22.20 0.14 -28.68
C ALA A 8 -21.98 -1.27 -29.25
N ILE A 9 -22.14 -2.29 -28.43
CA ILE A 9 -21.95 -3.72 -28.80
C ILE A 9 -23.24 -4.53 -28.72
N THR A 10 -24.31 -4.03 -28.09
CA THR A 10 -25.57 -4.78 -27.91
C THR A 10 -26.70 -4.30 -28.80
N GLN A 11 -26.73 -3.03 -29.24
CA GLN A 11 -27.87 -2.43 -29.93
C GLN A 11 -27.67 -2.25 -31.44
N GLY A 12 -28.78 -2.45 -32.19
CA GLY A 12 -28.80 -2.29 -33.65
C GLY A 12 -28.57 -3.59 -34.42
N VAL A 13 -29.01 -3.64 -35.68
CA VAL A 13 -28.93 -4.83 -36.54
C VAL A 13 -27.46 -5.22 -36.79
N GLN A 14 -26.60 -4.24 -37.02
CA GLN A 14 -25.16 -4.42 -37.27
C GLN A 14 -24.42 -5.08 -36.10
N ARG A 15 -25.03 -5.15 -34.91
CA ARG A 15 -24.47 -5.79 -33.71
C ARG A 15 -24.95 -7.25 -33.51
N SER A 16 -25.62 -7.83 -34.49
CA SER A 16 -26.00 -9.25 -34.46
C SER A 16 -24.80 -10.17 -34.23
N PRO A 17 -23.64 -10.03 -34.90
CA PRO A 17 -22.47 -10.86 -34.62
C PRO A 17 -21.95 -10.69 -33.17
N ASN A 18 -21.94 -9.48 -32.64
CA ASN A 18 -21.54 -9.21 -31.25
C ASN A 18 -22.46 -9.92 -30.27
N ARG A 19 -23.79 -9.81 -30.45
CA ARG A 19 -24.78 -10.53 -29.64
C ARG A 19 -24.66 -12.04 -29.74
N SER A 20 -24.30 -12.59 -30.91
CA SER A 20 -24.06 -14.02 -31.07
C SER A 20 -22.92 -14.52 -30.17
N MET A 21 -21.83 -13.75 -30.06
CA MET A 21 -20.72 -14.04 -29.14
C MET A 21 -21.16 -13.93 -27.68
N LEU A 22 -21.91 -12.88 -27.33
CA LEU A 22 -22.43 -12.70 -25.98
C LEU A 22 -23.39 -13.80 -25.57
N ARG A 23 -24.24 -14.32 -26.50
CA ARG A 23 -25.10 -15.48 -26.24
C ARG A 23 -24.30 -16.75 -25.91
N ALA A 24 -23.17 -16.95 -26.58
CA ALA A 24 -22.30 -18.11 -26.33
C ALA A 24 -21.69 -18.08 -24.91
N VAL A 25 -21.57 -16.92 -24.31
CA VAL A 25 -21.12 -16.73 -22.89
C VAL A 25 -22.29 -16.51 -21.92
N GLY A 26 -23.54 -16.84 -22.33
CA GLY A 26 -24.69 -16.96 -21.44
C GLY A 26 -25.66 -15.77 -21.42
N PHE A 27 -25.58 -14.82 -22.36
CA PHE A 27 -26.57 -13.74 -22.48
C PHE A 27 -27.86 -14.19 -23.14
N ASN A 28 -29.00 -13.80 -22.60
CA ASN A 28 -30.33 -13.95 -23.17
C ASN A 28 -30.83 -12.60 -23.75
N ASP A 29 -32.03 -12.62 -24.36
CA ASP A 29 -32.59 -11.41 -25.00
C ASP A 29 -32.77 -10.23 -24.06
N GLU A 30 -33.18 -10.49 -22.83
CA GLU A 30 -33.40 -9.47 -21.80
C GLU A 30 -32.08 -8.85 -21.31
N ASP A 31 -30.96 -9.58 -21.41
CA ASP A 31 -29.69 -9.17 -20.87
C ASP A 31 -29.00 -8.07 -21.68
N PHE A 32 -29.38 -7.92 -22.97
CA PHE A 32 -28.82 -6.88 -23.84
C PHE A 32 -29.26 -5.45 -23.47
N ASN A 33 -30.19 -5.31 -22.52
CA ASN A 33 -30.63 -4.03 -21.99
C ASN A 33 -30.11 -3.75 -20.59
N LYS A 34 -29.36 -4.69 -19.99
CA LYS A 34 -28.74 -4.56 -18.67
C LYS A 34 -27.32 -3.99 -18.78
N PRO A 35 -26.83 -3.28 -17.75
CA PRO A 35 -25.44 -2.87 -17.73
C PRO A 35 -24.48 -4.07 -17.71
N ILE A 36 -23.46 -4.05 -18.56
CA ILE A 36 -22.39 -5.04 -18.57
C ILE A 36 -21.29 -4.59 -17.61
N ILE A 37 -20.98 -5.41 -16.62
CA ILE A 37 -20.06 -5.09 -15.54
C ILE A 37 -18.85 -6.01 -15.57
N GLY A 38 -17.67 -5.43 -15.74
CA GLY A 38 -16.42 -6.18 -15.65
C GLY A 38 -16.10 -6.58 -14.21
N VAL A 39 -15.82 -7.85 -13.99
CA VAL A 39 -15.29 -8.37 -12.72
C VAL A 39 -13.80 -8.66 -12.94
N ALA A 40 -12.96 -7.67 -12.61
CA ALA A 40 -11.51 -7.78 -12.74
C ALA A 40 -10.96 -8.56 -11.54
N ASN A 41 -10.68 -9.85 -11.75
CA ASN A 41 -10.33 -10.79 -10.69
C ASN A 41 -8.80 -10.99 -10.62
N GLY A 42 -8.18 -10.52 -9.53
CA GLY A 42 -6.77 -10.74 -9.23
C GLY A 42 -6.45 -12.13 -8.65
N TYR A 43 -7.36 -13.09 -8.72
CA TYR A 43 -7.15 -14.44 -8.20
C TYR A 43 -5.87 -15.08 -8.71
N SER A 44 -5.16 -15.72 -7.80
CA SER A 44 -3.95 -16.48 -8.12
C SER A 44 -3.63 -17.45 -6.98
N THR A 45 -3.04 -18.59 -7.30
CA THR A 45 -2.46 -19.54 -6.33
C THR A 45 -0.97 -19.21 -6.03
N ILE A 46 -0.41 -18.16 -6.65
CA ILE A 46 0.97 -17.75 -6.46
C ILE A 46 1.21 -17.23 -5.03
N THR A 47 0.20 -16.60 -4.41
CA THR A 47 0.36 -15.92 -3.12
C THR A 47 -0.86 -16.13 -2.21
N PRO A 48 -0.65 -16.27 -0.89
CA PRO A 48 -1.75 -16.29 0.09
C PRO A 48 -2.69 -15.08 -0.03
N CYS A 49 -2.14 -13.92 -0.42
CA CYS A 49 -2.92 -12.68 -0.56
C CYS A 49 -4.09 -12.80 -1.53
N ASN A 50 -3.93 -13.63 -2.57
CA ASN A 50 -4.89 -13.70 -3.68
C ASN A 50 -5.60 -15.04 -3.82
N MET A 51 -5.18 -16.08 -3.07
CA MET A 51 -5.74 -17.44 -3.22
C MET A 51 -7.23 -17.55 -2.88
N GLY A 52 -7.77 -16.65 -2.07
CA GLY A 52 -9.19 -16.62 -1.68
C GLY A 52 -10.08 -15.80 -2.61
N LEU A 53 -9.52 -15.00 -3.54
CA LEU A 53 -10.28 -13.99 -4.30
C LEU A 53 -11.33 -14.56 -5.23
N ASN A 54 -11.14 -15.77 -5.77
CA ASN A 54 -12.11 -16.36 -6.67
C ASN A 54 -13.48 -16.57 -6.01
N LYS A 55 -13.51 -16.91 -4.71
CA LYS A 55 -14.75 -17.05 -3.95
C LYS A 55 -15.51 -15.72 -3.88
N LEU A 56 -14.80 -14.62 -3.64
CA LEU A 56 -15.38 -13.27 -3.61
C LEU A 56 -15.88 -12.84 -4.99
N ALA A 57 -15.14 -13.19 -6.06
CA ALA A 57 -15.52 -12.87 -7.43
C ALA A 57 -16.81 -13.58 -7.83
N LEU A 58 -16.94 -14.89 -7.55
CA LEU A 58 -18.17 -15.65 -7.82
C LEU A 58 -19.36 -15.08 -7.04
N LYS A 59 -19.15 -14.71 -5.78
CA LYS A 59 -20.20 -14.08 -4.96
C LYS A 59 -20.63 -12.73 -5.54
N ALA A 60 -19.67 -11.93 -6.01
CA ALA A 60 -19.97 -10.66 -6.66
C ALA A 60 -20.75 -10.85 -7.98
N GLU A 61 -20.40 -11.85 -8.81
CA GLU A 61 -21.15 -12.16 -10.04
C GLU A 61 -22.61 -12.52 -9.75
N GLU A 62 -22.86 -13.36 -8.74
CA GLU A 62 -24.21 -13.72 -8.31
C GLU A 62 -25.01 -12.46 -7.90
N SER A 63 -24.38 -11.57 -7.14
CA SER A 63 -25.00 -10.35 -6.66
C SER A 63 -25.25 -9.35 -7.80
N ILE A 64 -24.33 -9.18 -8.74
CA ILE A 64 -24.54 -8.34 -9.94
C ILE A 64 -25.77 -8.82 -10.71
N LYS A 65 -25.88 -10.13 -10.96
CA LYS A 65 -27.06 -10.71 -11.68
C LYS A 65 -28.36 -10.44 -10.94
N ARG A 66 -28.37 -10.70 -9.63
CA ARG A 66 -29.54 -10.45 -8.77
C ARG A 66 -29.95 -8.97 -8.75
N SER A 67 -28.98 -8.06 -8.85
CA SER A 67 -29.20 -6.61 -8.85
C SER A 67 -29.51 -6.04 -10.25
N GLY A 68 -29.63 -6.87 -11.28
CA GLY A 68 -30.05 -6.43 -12.63
C GLY A 68 -28.89 -6.09 -13.58
N GLY A 69 -27.65 -6.41 -13.25
CA GLY A 69 -26.48 -6.29 -14.14
C GLY A 69 -26.09 -7.62 -14.79
N MET A 70 -25.19 -7.54 -15.79
CA MET A 70 -24.56 -8.69 -16.44
C MET A 70 -23.07 -8.71 -16.15
N PRO A 71 -22.57 -9.61 -15.28
CA PRO A 71 -21.15 -9.70 -14.97
C PRO A 71 -20.39 -10.38 -16.10
N GLN A 72 -19.19 -9.89 -16.36
CA GLN A 72 -18.19 -10.56 -17.19
C GLN A 72 -16.86 -10.59 -16.45
N MET A 73 -16.48 -11.77 -15.95
CA MET A 73 -15.24 -11.97 -15.22
C MET A 73 -14.07 -12.12 -16.17
N PHE A 74 -12.98 -11.48 -15.83
CA PHE A 74 -11.66 -11.65 -16.47
C PHE A 74 -10.54 -11.60 -15.45
N GLY A 75 -9.40 -12.22 -15.76
CA GLY A 75 -8.23 -12.26 -14.90
C GLY A 75 -7.33 -11.05 -15.09
N THR A 76 -6.70 -10.61 -14.01
CA THR A 76 -5.53 -9.73 -14.04
C THR A 76 -4.39 -10.35 -13.23
N ILE A 77 -3.15 -9.95 -13.51
CA ILE A 77 -1.98 -10.55 -12.87
C ILE A 77 -1.82 -10.15 -11.41
N THR A 78 -1.02 -10.94 -10.68
CA THR A 78 -0.47 -10.55 -9.38
C THR A 78 0.99 -10.98 -9.27
N VAL A 79 1.80 -10.19 -8.56
CA VAL A 79 3.14 -10.55 -8.10
C VAL A 79 3.10 -10.61 -6.58
N SER A 80 3.69 -11.63 -6.00
CA SER A 80 3.80 -11.76 -4.54
C SER A 80 5.04 -11.03 -4.04
N ASP A 81 4.86 -9.85 -3.45
CA ASP A 81 5.96 -9.12 -2.86
C ASP A 81 6.69 -9.95 -1.80
N GLY A 82 5.93 -10.64 -0.93
CA GLY A 82 6.52 -11.47 0.13
C GLY A 82 7.39 -12.64 -0.36
N ILE A 83 7.03 -13.26 -1.52
CA ILE A 83 7.81 -14.36 -2.11
C ILE A 83 8.98 -13.83 -2.92
N SER A 84 8.81 -12.70 -3.61
CA SER A 84 9.86 -12.07 -4.44
C SER A 84 10.90 -11.30 -3.63
N MET A 85 10.59 -10.96 -2.36
CA MET A 85 11.45 -10.16 -1.48
C MET A 85 12.85 -10.74 -1.35
N GLY A 86 13.88 -9.88 -1.53
CA GLY A 86 15.28 -10.29 -1.47
C GLY A 86 15.78 -11.09 -2.68
N THR A 87 15.04 -11.07 -3.79
CA THR A 87 15.41 -11.72 -5.05
C THR A 87 15.26 -10.77 -6.23
N GLU A 88 15.86 -11.13 -7.39
CA GLU A 88 15.65 -10.41 -8.66
C GLU A 88 14.17 -10.29 -9.06
N GLY A 89 13.32 -11.23 -8.61
CA GLY A 89 11.88 -11.21 -8.84
C GLY A 89 11.21 -9.94 -8.30
N MET A 90 11.79 -9.30 -7.28
CA MET A 90 11.21 -8.09 -6.68
C MET A 90 11.24 -6.87 -7.62
N LYS A 91 12.10 -6.85 -8.62
CA LYS A 91 12.13 -5.82 -9.68
C LYS A 91 10.85 -5.81 -10.53
N TYR A 92 10.11 -6.93 -10.59
CA TYR A 92 8.83 -7.03 -11.30
C TYR A 92 7.63 -6.55 -10.48
N SER A 93 7.78 -6.38 -9.16
CA SER A 93 6.68 -6.01 -8.28
C SER A 93 6.07 -4.65 -8.65
N LEU A 94 6.86 -3.56 -8.67
CA LEU A 94 6.32 -2.24 -9.00
C LEU A 94 5.82 -2.16 -10.45
N VAL A 95 6.50 -2.80 -11.38
CA VAL A 95 6.10 -2.88 -12.80
C VAL A 95 4.73 -3.54 -12.94
N SER A 96 4.42 -4.54 -12.12
CA SER A 96 3.10 -5.22 -12.16
C SER A 96 1.93 -4.27 -11.90
N ARG A 97 2.13 -3.15 -11.18
CA ARG A 97 1.11 -2.12 -10.97
C ARG A 97 0.57 -1.56 -12.28
N GLU A 98 1.48 -1.23 -13.21
CA GLU A 98 1.10 -0.70 -14.53
C GLU A 98 0.45 -1.80 -15.40
N VAL A 99 1.00 -3.02 -15.38
CA VAL A 99 0.43 -4.15 -16.12
C VAL A 99 -0.99 -4.47 -15.64
N ILE A 100 -1.23 -4.44 -14.32
CA ILE A 100 -2.56 -4.62 -13.74
C ILE A 100 -3.50 -3.51 -14.24
N ALA A 101 -3.07 -2.24 -14.18
CA ALA A 101 -3.86 -1.12 -14.65
C ALA A 101 -4.20 -1.26 -16.13
N ASP A 102 -3.23 -1.54 -16.98
CA ASP A 102 -3.38 -1.68 -18.43
C ASP A 102 -4.29 -2.86 -18.78
N SER A 103 -4.18 -3.99 -18.07
CA SER A 103 -5.02 -5.16 -18.32
C SER A 103 -6.50 -4.90 -18.01
N ILE A 104 -6.79 -4.22 -16.90
CA ILE A 104 -8.17 -3.87 -16.50
C ILE A 104 -8.74 -2.84 -17.50
N GLU A 105 -8.00 -1.77 -17.77
CA GLU A 105 -8.42 -0.73 -18.72
C GLU A 105 -8.68 -1.31 -20.11
N THR A 106 -7.76 -2.13 -20.63
CA THR A 106 -7.87 -2.75 -21.94
C THR A 106 -9.11 -3.62 -22.04
N ALA A 107 -9.33 -4.51 -21.08
CA ALA A 107 -10.49 -5.41 -21.09
C ALA A 107 -11.82 -4.63 -21.04
N CYS A 108 -11.94 -3.69 -20.10
CA CYS A 108 -13.19 -2.94 -19.90
C CYS A 108 -13.50 -2.00 -21.07
N ASN A 109 -12.51 -1.31 -21.63
CA ASN A 109 -12.73 -0.38 -22.74
C ASN A 109 -13.00 -1.12 -24.06
N ALA A 110 -12.26 -2.21 -24.36
CA ALA A 110 -12.47 -3.01 -25.56
C ALA A 110 -13.87 -3.63 -25.61
N GLN A 111 -14.43 -4.02 -24.47
CA GLN A 111 -15.76 -4.63 -24.37
C GLN A 111 -16.86 -3.63 -24.02
N SER A 112 -16.56 -2.31 -24.02
CA SER A 112 -17.54 -1.24 -23.73
C SER A 112 -18.33 -1.47 -22.43
N MET A 113 -17.66 -1.92 -21.36
CA MET A 113 -18.30 -2.21 -20.08
C MET A 113 -18.83 -0.92 -19.44
N ASP A 114 -19.97 -1.03 -18.74
CA ASP A 114 -20.67 0.09 -18.09
C ASP A 114 -20.14 0.40 -16.71
N GLY A 115 -19.51 -0.58 -16.06
CA GLY A 115 -18.88 -0.44 -14.76
C GLY A 115 -17.83 -1.52 -14.54
N VAL A 116 -17.02 -1.37 -13.48
CA VAL A 116 -16.02 -2.36 -13.10
C VAL A 116 -16.01 -2.60 -11.59
N LEU A 117 -16.01 -3.88 -11.21
CA LEU A 117 -15.74 -4.37 -9.88
C LEU A 117 -14.35 -5.01 -9.92
N ALA A 118 -13.37 -4.37 -9.28
CA ALA A 118 -12.02 -4.89 -9.22
C ALA A 118 -11.78 -5.58 -7.86
N ILE A 119 -11.09 -6.72 -7.89
CA ILE A 119 -10.81 -7.54 -6.69
C ILE A 119 -9.31 -7.79 -6.63
N GLY A 120 -8.68 -7.49 -5.50
CA GLY A 120 -7.26 -7.70 -5.33
C GLY A 120 -6.85 -7.84 -3.86
N GLY A 121 -5.68 -8.42 -3.64
CA GLY A 121 -5.15 -8.67 -2.28
C GLY A 121 -3.70 -8.23 -2.10
N CYS A 122 -2.81 -8.49 -3.06
CA CYS A 122 -1.40 -8.18 -2.93
C CYS A 122 -1.10 -6.69 -3.22
N ASP A 123 0.05 -6.22 -2.78
CA ASP A 123 0.47 -4.81 -2.69
C ASP A 123 0.20 -3.97 -3.93
N LYS A 124 0.38 -4.52 -5.13
CA LYS A 124 0.26 -3.77 -6.40
C LYS A 124 -1.13 -3.88 -7.04
N ASN A 125 -1.98 -4.83 -6.55
CA ASN A 125 -3.36 -4.95 -7.03
C ASN A 125 -4.18 -3.68 -6.73
N MET A 126 -4.05 -3.14 -5.49
CA MET A 126 -4.80 -1.94 -5.09
C MET A 126 -4.44 -0.71 -5.93
N PRO A 127 -3.17 -0.25 -5.97
CA PRO A 127 -2.84 0.94 -6.74
C PRO A 127 -3.00 0.73 -8.25
N GLY A 128 -2.75 -0.48 -8.78
CA GLY A 128 -2.99 -0.80 -10.19
C GLY A 128 -4.46 -0.68 -10.59
N ALA A 129 -5.36 -1.24 -9.76
CA ALA A 129 -6.80 -1.10 -9.99
C ALA A 129 -7.26 0.37 -9.90
N MET A 130 -6.74 1.15 -8.93
CA MET A 130 -7.09 2.57 -8.79
C MET A 130 -6.63 3.41 -9.99
N ILE A 131 -5.46 3.12 -10.56
CA ILE A 131 -4.97 3.76 -11.79
C ILE A 131 -5.91 3.44 -12.96
N ALA A 132 -6.29 2.18 -13.16
CA ALA A 132 -7.24 1.77 -14.20
C ALA A 132 -8.60 2.48 -14.02
N ILE A 133 -9.14 2.46 -12.80
CA ILE A 133 -10.41 3.08 -12.43
C ILE A 133 -10.40 4.58 -12.71
N ALA A 134 -9.31 5.28 -12.37
CA ALA A 134 -9.17 6.70 -12.66
C ALA A 134 -9.10 6.99 -14.17
N ARG A 135 -8.35 6.19 -14.94
CA ARG A 135 -8.22 6.34 -16.41
C ARG A 135 -9.55 6.12 -17.12
N MET A 136 -10.28 5.08 -16.75
CA MET A 136 -11.55 4.74 -17.37
C MET A 136 -12.69 5.69 -17.00
N ASN A 137 -12.69 6.19 -15.77
CA ASN A 137 -13.73 7.05 -15.19
C ASN A 137 -15.17 6.56 -15.45
N ILE A 138 -15.40 5.25 -15.31
CA ILE A 138 -16.71 4.62 -15.31
C ILE A 138 -17.06 4.20 -13.87
N PRO A 139 -18.34 4.06 -13.49
CA PRO A 139 -18.73 3.62 -12.16
C PRO A 139 -17.96 2.38 -11.73
N SER A 140 -17.30 2.45 -10.59
CA SER A 140 -16.33 1.43 -10.19
C SER A 140 -16.32 1.23 -8.68
N ILE A 141 -16.09 -0.01 -8.23
CA ILE A 141 -15.86 -0.34 -6.83
C ILE A 141 -14.70 -1.33 -6.71
N PHE A 142 -13.96 -1.22 -5.61
CA PHE A 142 -12.88 -2.14 -5.30
C PHE A 142 -13.24 -3.04 -4.12
N ILE A 143 -12.99 -4.33 -4.26
CA ILE A 143 -13.08 -5.32 -3.17
C ILE A 143 -11.67 -5.72 -2.76
N TYR A 144 -11.28 -5.35 -1.56
CA TYR A 144 -10.07 -5.87 -0.94
C TYR A 144 -10.26 -7.32 -0.50
N GLY A 145 -9.33 -8.20 -0.83
CA GLY A 145 -9.40 -9.63 -0.50
C GLY A 145 -9.39 -9.94 1.01
N GLY A 146 -9.00 -8.97 1.82
CA GLY A 146 -8.94 -9.09 3.27
C GLY A 146 -7.54 -9.34 3.81
N THR A 147 -7.32 -8.99 5.07
CA THR A 147 -6.07 -9.24 5.78
C THR A 147 -5.99 -10.69 6.26
N ILE A 148 -4.77 -11.24 6.38
CA ILE A 148 -4.56 -12.55 6.98
C ILE A 148 -4.73 -12.48 8.51
N LYS A 149 -5.27 -13.53 9.12
CA LYS A 149 -5.19 -13.70 10.58
C LYS A 149 -3.73 -13.93 10.99
N PRO A 150 -3.27 -13.41 12.13
CA PRO A 150 -1.88 -13.61 12.56
C PRO A 150 -1.59 -15.09 12.83
N GLY A 151 -0.39 -15.51 12.49
CA GLY A 151 0.15 -16.77 12.97
C GLY A 151 0.33 -16.76 14.49
N LYS A 152 0.41 -17.94 15.10
CA LYS A 152 0.56 -18.06 16.55
C LYS A 152 1.73 -18.99 16.89
N LEU A 153 2.62 -18.53 17.77
CA LEU A 153 3.69 -19.37 18.31
C LEU A 153 3.96 -18.96 19.77
N HIS A 154 3.77 -19.91 20.70
CA HIS A 154 3.89 -19.70 22.15
C HIS A 154 3.11 -18.47 22.69
N GLY A 155 1.93 -18.20 22.14
CA GLY A 155 1.08 -17.07 22.54
C GLY A 155 1.41 -15.72 21.86
N GLU A 156 2.46 -15.67 21.06
CA GLU A 156 2.84 -14.48 20.29
C GLU A 156 2.19 -14.48 18.91
N ASP A 157 1.80 -13.27 18.45
CA ASP A 157 1.29 -13.03 17.11
C ASP A 157 2.45 -12.87 16.12
N LEU A 158 2.46 -13.75 15.11
CA LEU A 158 3.43 -13.74 14.04
C LEU A 158 2.85 -13.12 12.74
N THR A 159 3.71 -12.50 11.98
CA THR A 159 3.45 -12.03 10.60
C THR A 159 4.61 -12.46 9.71
N VAL A 160 4.51 -12.20 8.39
CA VAL A 160 5.61 -12.45 7.46
C VAL A 160 6.92 -11.77 7.89
N VAL A 161 6.85 -10.59 8.52
CA VAL A 161 8.03 -9.88 9.03
C VAL A 161 8.75 -10.69 10.12
N SER A 162 8.02 -11.44 10.93
CA SER A 162 8.61 -12.32 11.95
C SER A 162 9.55 -13.37 11.35
N ALA A 163 9.25 -13.89 10.16
CA ALA A 163 10.14 -14.82 9.44
C ALA A 163 11.43 -14.12 8.96
N PHE A 164 11.32 -12.90 8.42
CA PHE A 164 12.49 -12.13 8.01
C PHE A 164 13.40 -11.76 9.20
N GLU A 165 12.82 -11.34 10.33
CA GLU A 165 13.57 -11.04 11.56
C GLU A 165 14.25 -12.29 12.14
N ALA A 166 13.60 -13.46 12.05
CA ALA A 166 14.15 -14.72 12.56
C ALA A 166 15.44 -15.12 11.82
N VAL A 167 15.63 -14.77 10.55
CA VAL A 167 16.89 -14.95 9.82
C VAL A 167 18.03 -14.17 10.50
N GLY A 168 17.80 -12.88 10.82
CA GLY A 168 18.79 -12.06 11.53
C GLY A 168 19.06 -12.55 12.97
N GLN A 169 18.03 -13.08 13.64
CA GLN A 169 18.18 -13.66 14.97
C GLN A 169 19.02 -14.95 14.95
N LEU A 170 18.84 -15.80 13.93
CA LEU A 170 19.63 -17.01 13.74
C LEU A 170 21.10 -16.67 13.52
N THR A 171 21.42 -15.77 12.58
CA THR A 171 22.80 -15.40 12.25
C THR A 171 23.54 -14.70 13.38
N SER A 172 22.80 -14.04 14.29
CA SER A 172 23.35 -13.45 15.52
C SER A 172 23.37 -14.41 16.73
N GLY A 173 22.98 -15.67 16.54
CA GLY A 173 22.98 -16.69 17.59
C GLY A 173 21.91 -16.51 18.66
N LYS A 174 20.88 -15.68 18.43
CA LYS A 174 19.78 -15.46 19.39
C LYS A 174 18.75 -16.57 19.38
N ILE A 175 18.60 -17.26 18.26
CA ILE A 175 17.73 -18.45 18.12
C ILE A 175 18.53 -19.56 17.42
N ASN A 176 18.02 -20.79 17.50
CA ASN A 176 18.53 -21.94 16.77
C ASN A 176 17.68 -22.24 15.51
N GLU A 177 18.13 -23.18 14.69
CA GLU A 177 17.43 -23.60 13.46
C GLU A 177 16.02 -24.15 13.75
N GLU A 178 15.85 -24.88 14.86
CA GLU A 178 14.54 -25.42 15.25
C GLU A 178 13.52 -24.29 15.46
N ARG A 179 13.92 -23.21 16.14
CA ARG A 179 13.06 -22.04 16.35
C ARG A 179 12.75 -21.32 15.03
N LEU A 180 13.71 -21.19 14.11
CA LEU A 180 13.47 -20.64 12.78
C LEU A 180 12.41 -21.43 12.04
N ILE A 181 12.52 -22.77 12.01
CA ILE A 181 11.53 -23.65 11.36
C ILE A 181 10.15 -23.54 12.01
N GLN A 182 10.07 -23.36 13.33
CA GLN A 182 8.80 -23.12 14.01
C GLN A 182 8.15 -21.80 13.58
N VAL A 183 8.93 -20.71 13.45
CA VAL A 183 8.43 -19.43 12.96
C VAL A 183 7.94 -19.57 11.51
N GLU A 184 8.75 -20.18 10.62
CA GLU A 184 8.40 -20.42 9.23
C GLU A 184 7.05 -21.15 9.07
N LYS A 185 6.84 -22.22 9.82
CA LYS A 185 5.62 -23.04 9.74
C LYS A 185 4.37 -22.36 10.28
N ASN A 186 4.51 -21.33 11.12
CA ASN A 186 3.38 -20.74 11.85
C ASN A 186 3.09 -19.29 11.49
N CYS A 187 3.96 -18.57 10.73
CA CYS A 187 3.77 -17.13 10.50
C CYS A 187 2.68 -16.79 9.46
N ILE A 188 2.37 -17.71 8.54
CA ILE A 188 1.37 -17.52 7.48
C ILE A 188 0.34 -18.66 7.55
N PRO A 189 -0.73 -18.54 8.35
CA PRO A 189 -1.62 -19.67 8.64
C PRO A 189 -2.70 -19.93 7.58
N GLY A 190 -2.92 -19.02 6.61
CA GLY A 190 -4.03 -19.16 5.66
C GLY A 190 -4.04 -18.09 4.57
N ALA A 191 -5.23 -17.84 4.03
CA ALA A 191 -5.46 -16.84 2.99
C ALA A 191 -5.51 -15.42 3.58
N GLY A 192 -5.12 -14.45 2.77
CA GLY A 192 -5.20 -13.03 3.06
C GLY A 192 -3.88 -12.29 2.85
N SER A 193 -3.98 -10.99 2.78
CA SER A 193 -2.82 -10.08 2.70
C SER A 193 -2.13 -9.96 4.06
N CYS A 194 -0.89 -9.47 4.08
CA CYS A 194 -0.08 -9.34 5.28
C CYS A 194 -0.86 -8.81 6.49
N GLY A 195 -0.61 -9.39 7.69
CA GLY A 195 -1.42 -9.06 8.89
C GLY A 195 -1.14 -7.71 9.53
N GLY A 196 0.04 -7.11 9.30
CA GLY A 196 0.36 -5.77 9.83
C GLY A 196 -0.13 -4.64 8.91
N MET A 197 0.01 -3.38 9.35
CA MET A 197 -0.30 -2.19 8.56
C MET A 197 0.84 -1.93 7.55
N PHE A 198 1.06 -2.92 6.66
CA PHE A 198 2.02 -2.88 5.57
C PHE A 198 1.34 -2.31 4.31
N THR A 199 1.98 -2.45 3.14
CA THR A 199 1.51 -1.76 1.93
C THR A 199 0.09 -2.15 1.53
N ALA A 200 -0.26 -3.44 1.52
CA ALA A 200 -1.59 -3.91 1.12
C ALA A 200 -2.71 -3.32 2.01
N ASN A 201 -2.58 -3.45 3.34
CA ASN A 201 -3.57 -2.91 4.29
C ASN A 201 -3.61 -1.37 4.27
N THR A 202 -2.48 -0.71 4.05
CA THR A 202 -2.44 0.75 3.89
C THR A 202 -3.20 1.20 2.65
N MET A 203 -2.96 0.56 1.50
CA MET A 203 -3.62 0.96 0.25
C MET A 203 -5.10 0.58 0.23
N SER A 204 -5.50 -0.52 0.88
CA SER A 204 -6.93 -0.82 1.06
C SER A 204 -7.63 0.24 1.92
N ALA A 205 -6.99 0.73 2.98
CA ALA A 205 -7.50 1.85 3.78
C ALA A 205 -7.61 3.13 2.93
N VAL A 206 -6.62 3.43 2.09
CA VAL A 206 -6.69 4.56 1.13
C VAL A 206 -7.92 4.47 0.24
N ILE A 207 -8.19 3.30 -0.34
CA ILE A 207 -9.35 3.09 -1.23
C ILE A 207 -10.67 3.29 -0.49
N GLU A 208 -10.76 2.82 0.76
CA GLU A 208 -11.93 3.04 1.61
C GLU A 208 -12.15 4.53 1.88
N VAL A 209 -11.09 5.27 2.21
CA VAL A 209 -11.17 6.73 2.47
C VAL A 209 -11.50 7.51 1.20
N LEU A 210 -11.00 7.09 0.02
CA LEU A 210 -11.37 7.66 -1.28
C LEU A 210 -12.83 7.37 -1.67
N GLY A 211 -13.54 6.54 -0.89
CA GLY A 211 -14.94 6.21 -1.13
C GLY A 211 -15.19 5.19 -2.24
N LEU A 212 -14.14 4.45 -2.67
CA LEU A 212 -14.20 3.47 -3.76
C LEU A 212 -14.26 2.02 -3.27
N SER A 213 -14.39 1.80 -1.96
CA SER A 213 -14.77 0.53 -1.33
C SER A 213 -15.73 0.78 -0.17
N LEU A 214 -16.36 -0.28 0.34
CA LEU A 214 -17.30 -0.14 1.44
C LEU A 214 -16.63 0.20 2.76
N PRO A 215 -17.30 0.96 3.65
CA PRO A 215 -16.84 1.16 5.02
C PRO A 215 -16.57 -0.17 5.73
N HIS A 216 -15.53 -0.22 6.57
CA HIS A 216 -14.99 -1.38 7.28
C HIS A 216 -14.33 -2.46 6.40
N SER A 217 -14.50 -2.42 5.07
CA SER A 217 -14.08 -3.51 4.19
C SER A 217 -12.56 -3.67 4.09
N SER A 218 -11.79 -2.62 4.38
CA SER A 218 -10.32 -2.61 4.28
C SER A 218 -9.61 -3.35 5.44
N THR A 219 -10.32 -3.64 6.53
CA THR A 219 -9.73 -4.27 7.72
C THR A 219 -10.27 -5.66 8.05
N MET A 220 -11.28 -6.15 7.31
CA MET A 220 -11.85 -7.48 7.45
C MET A 220 -10.83 -8.57 7.17
N ALA A 221 -10.88 -9.67 7.92
CA ALA A 221 -10.08 -10.84 7.62
C ALA A 221 -10.59 -11.57 6.36
N ALA A 222 -9.65 -12.11 5.56
CA ALA A 222 -9.97 -12.75 4.29
C ALA A 222 -10.90 -13.98 4.41
N GLU A 223 -10.80 -14.69 5.55
CA GLU A 223 -11.52 -15.94 5.79
C GLU A 223 -12.84 -15.77 6.54
N ASP A 224 -13.19 -14.54 6.94
CA ASP A 224 -14.41 -14.29 7.71
C ASP A 224 -15.63 -14.10 6.77
N LEU A 225 -16.80 -14.59 7.20
CA LEU A 225 -18.05 -14.50 6.45
C LEU A 225 -18.42 -13.06 6.08
N GLU A 226 -18.10 -12.09 6.94
CA GLU A 226 -18.35 -10.69 6.68
C GLU A 226 -17.67 -10.18 5.39
N LYS A 227 -16.51 -10.77 5.02
CA LYS A 227 -15.82 -10.43 3.77
C LYS A 227 -16.62 -10.86 2.54
N GLU A 228 -17.26 -12.02 2.58
CA GLU A 228 -18.16 -12.48 1.53
C GLU A 228 -19.41 -11.61 1.44
N LEU A 229 -19.99 -11.24 2.58
CA LEU A 229 -21.14 -10.32 2.65
C LEU A 229 -20.76 -8.92 2.13
N SER A 230 -19.55 -8.46 2.39
CA SER A 230 -19.02 -7.22 1.85
C SER A 230 -18.89 -7.27 0.32
N ALA A 231 -18.44 -8.40 -0.25
CA ALA A 231 -18.37 -8.58 -1.70
C ALA A 231 -19.77 -8.56 -2.34
N ASP A 232 -20.73 -9.24 -1.74
CA ASP A 232 -22.14 -9.25 -2.15
C ASP A 232 -22.70 -7.81 -2.19
N LYS A 233 -22.52 -7.06 -1.11
CA LYS A 233 -23.01 -5.68 -0.98
C LYS A 233 -22.30 -4.70 -1.92
N SER A 234 -21.00 -4.89 -2.15
CA SER A 234 -20.23 -4.08 -3.10
C SER A 234 -20.79 -4.17 -4.51
N ALA A 235 -21.16 -5.38 -4.93
CA ALA A 235 -21.75 -5.62 -6.24
C ALA A 235 -23.12 -4.94 -6.39
N GLU A 236 -24.00 -5.04 -5.39
CA GLU A 236 -25.30 -4.34 -5.34
C GLU A 236 -25.12 -2.83 -5.47
N ILE A 237 -24.18 -2.25 -4.70
CA ILE A 237 -23.92 -0.81 -4.71
C ILE A 237 -23.36 -0.35 -6.05
N LEU A 238 -22.50 -1.15 -6.70
CA LEU A 238 -21.98 -0.81 -8.04
C LEU A 238 -23.09 -0.70 -9.08
N VAL A 239 -24.05 -1.62 -9.08
CA VAL A 239 -25.21 -1.53 -9.99
C VAL A 239 -25.99 -0.24 -9.76
N SER A 240 -26.25 0.11 -8.50
CA SER A 240 -26.88 1.40 -8.16
C SER A 240 -26.05 2.62 -8.54
N ALA A 241 -24.71 2.53 -8.44
CA ALA A 241 -23.80 3.61 -8.84
C ALA A 241 -23.82 3.84 -10.36
N ILE A 242 -23.98 2.77 -11.16
CA ILE A 242 -24.15 2.87 -12.62
C ILE A 242 -25.46 3.61 -12.95
N GLU A 243 -26.55 3.28 -12.29
CA GLU A 243 -27.85 3.95 -12.50
C GLU A 243 -27.79 5.45 -12.17
N LYS A 244 -27.02 5.82 -11.13
CA LYS A 244 -26.83 7.20 -10.66
C LYS A 244 -25.70 7.94 -11.39
N ASP A 245 -24.95 7.25 -12.25
CA ASP A 245 -23.74 7.75 -12.94
C ASP A 245 -22.69 8.34 -11.98
N ILE A 246 -22.45 7.68 -10.83
CA ILE A 246 -21.42 8.09 -9.88
C ILE A 246 -20.08 7.58 -10.38
N ARG A 247 -19.19 8.48 -10.72
CA ARG A 247 -17.90 8.16 -11.37
C ARG A 247 -16.71 8.35 -10.41
N PRO A 248 -15.62 7.61 -10.59
CA PRO A 248 -14.43 7.70 -9.74
C PRO A 248 -13.86 9.11 -9.59
N LEU A 249 -13.79 9.90 -10.68
CA LEU A 249 -13.23 11.26 -10.60
C LEU A 249 -14.14 12.24 -9.84
N ASP A 250 -15.42 11.91 -9.63
CA ASP A 250 -16.31 12.68 -8.74
C ASP A 250 -15.92 12.47 -7.26
N LEU A 251 -15.27 11.34 -6.95
CA LEU A 251 -14.85 10.94 -5.60
C LEU A 251 -13.37 11.27 -5.35
N MET A 252 -12.51 11.10 -6.34
CA MET A 252 -11.07 11.34 -6.29
C MET A 252 -10.73 12.83 -6.32
N THR A 253 -11.22 13.59 -5.34
CA THR A 253 -10.95 15.03 -5.21
C THR A 253 -9.66 15.29 -4.41
N LYS A 254 -9.09 16.50 -4.49
CA LYS A 254 -7.93 16.89 -3.66
C LYS A 254 -8.20 16.66 -2.17
N LYS A 255 -9.38 17.03 -1.67
CA LYS A 255 -9.82 16.80 -0.29
C LYS A 255 -9.85 15.32 0.07
N ALA A 256 -10.31 14.45 -0.84
CA ALA A 256 -10.33 13.01 -0.62
C ALA A 256 -8.91 12.43 -0.51
N PHE A 257 -7.97 12.89 -1.33
CA PHE A 257 -6.55 12.52 -1.19
C PHE A 257 -5.93 13.05 0.10
N GLU A 258 -6.23 14.28 0.52
CA GLU A 258 -5.79 14.82 1.81
C GLU A 258 -6.35 13.98 2.99
N ASN A 259 -7.61 13.55 2.91
CA ASN A 259 -8.20 12.62 3.89
C ASN A 259 -7.44 11.28 3.91
N ALA A 260 -7.12 10.72 2.75
CA ALA A 260 -6.37 9.47 2.66
C ALA A 260 -4.97 9.61 3.30
N ILE A 261 -4.25 10.71 3.03
CA ILE A 261 -2.96 11.01 3.67
C ILE A 261 -3.13 11.16 5.20
N SER A 262 -4.18 11.86 5.66
CA SER A 262 -4.46 12.01 7.09
C SER A 262 -4.68 10.66 7.78
N VAL A 263 -5.48 9.77 7.18
CA VAL A 263 -5.71 8.43 7.72
C VAL A 263 -4.43 7.61 7.74
N ILE A 264 -3.61 7.64 6.67
CA ILE A 264 -2.30 6.95 6.64
C ILE A 264 -1.43 7.42 7.79
N MET A 265 -1.35 8.73 8.04
CA MET A 265 -0.57 9.30 9.16
C MET A 265 -1.08 8.77 10.51
N ALA A 266 -2.39 8.70 10.69
CA ALA A 266 -3.02 8.27 11.94
C ALA A 266 -2.83 6.77 12.24
N ILE A 267 -2.82 5.92 11.21
CA ILE A 267 -2.72 4.46 11.36
C ILE A 267 -1.29 3.90 11.32
N GLY A 268 -0.29 4.73 11.06
CA GLY A 268 1.10 4.25 10.94
C GLY A 268 1.37 3.45 9.64
N GLY A 269 0.80 3.88 8.52
CA GLY A 269 0.84 3.17 7.24
C GLY A 269 2.22 3.05 6.59
N SER A 270 2.28 2.41 5.43
CA SER A 270 3.51 2.15 4.66
C SER A 270 4.04 3.39 3.94
N THR A 271 5.36 3.51 3.85
CA THR A 271 6.06 4.51 3.02
C THR A 271 5.69 4.41 1.53
N ASN A 272 5.37 3.20 1.05
CA ASN A 272 4.94 2.97 -0.33
C ASN A 272 3.65 3.72 -0.70
N ALA A 273 2.83 4.08 0.29
CA ALA A 273 1.64 4.89 0.05
C ALA A 273 1.97 6.25 -0.55
N VAL A 274 3.12 6.85 -0.23
CA VAL A 274 3.56 8.11 -0.86
C VAL A 274 3.66 7.93 -2.38
N LEU A 275 4.39 6.90 -2.82
CA LEU A 275 4.55 6.59 -4.25
C LEU A 275 3.21 6.28 -4.94
N HIS A 276 2.37 5.47 -4.29
CA HIS A 276 1.12 5.03 -4.91
C HIS A 276 0.05 6.11 -4.94
N ILE A 277 -0.09 6.91 -3.89
CA ILE A 277 -1.03 8.04 -3.86
C ILE A 277 -0.64 9.09 -4.91
N LEU A 278 0.65 9.43 -5.03
CA LEU A 278 1.12 10.36 -6.06
C LEU A 278 0.80 9.86 -7.47
N ALA A 279 1.01 8.56 -7.74
CA ALA A 279 0.68 7.97 -9.04
C ALA A 279 -0.82 7.99 -9.34
N ILE A 280 -1.67 7.65 -8.38
CA ILE A 280 -3.14 7.67 -8.52
C ILE A 280 -3.64 9.11 -8.70
N ALA A 281 -3.17 10.05 -7.88
CA ALA A 281 -3.56 11.46 -7.94
C ALA A 281 -3.16 12.07 -9.31
N ASN A 282 -1.93 11.82 -9.76
CA ASN A 282 -1.47 12.27 -11.08
C ASN A 282 -2.35 11.70 -12.21
N THR A 283 -2.72 10.40 -12.12
CA THR A 283 -3.62 9.77 -13.10
C THR A 283 -5.02 10.40 -13.09
N ALA A 284 -5.51 10.77 -11.91
CA ALA A 284 -6.79 11.45 -11.73
C ALA A 284 -6.73 12.96 -12.09
N GLY A 285 -5.57 13.50 -12.46
CA GLY A 285 -5.38 14.93 -12.72
C GLY A 285 -5.44 15.82 -11.48
N ILE A 286 -5.17 15.26 -10.30
CA ILE A 286 -5.22 15.97 -9.02
C ILE A 286 -3.80 16.37 -8.59
N ASP A 287 -3.61 17.65 -8.30
CA ASP A 287 -2.34 18.21 -7.82
C ASP A 287 -2.13 17.89 -6.33
N ILE A 288 -1.44 16.77 -6.11
CA ILE A 288 -0.90 16.32 -4.81
C ILE A 288 0.60 16.09 -4.99
N ASN A 289 1.40 16.58 -4.08
CA ASN A 289 2.85 16.43 -4.11
C ASN A 289 3.43 16.06 -2.74
N ILE A 290 4.72 15.78 -2.69
CA ILE A 290 5.39 15.28 -1.47
C ILE A 290 5.28 16.26 -0.28
N ASN A 291 5.17 17.57 -0.53
CA ASN A 291 5.04 18.57 0.54
C ASN A 291 3.64 18.52 1.20
N ASP A 292 2.60 18.01 0.51
CA ASP A 292 1.29 17.80 1.11
C ASP A 292 1.34 16.73 2.20
N PHE A 293 2.15 15.68 2.02
CA PHE A 293 2.39 14.67 3.06
C PHE A 293 3.00 15.30 4.30
N GLU A 294 4.03 16.14 4.14
CA GLU A 294 4.65 16.80 5.29
C GLU A 294 3.72 17.82 5.96
N ARG A 295 2.97 18.61 5.19
CA ARG A 295 1.99 19.57 5.71
C ARG A 295 0.93 18.88 6.57
N ILE A 296 0.42 17.72 6.13
CA ILE A 296 -0.59 16.94 6.85
C ILE A 296 0.04 16.25 8.05
N ARG A 297 1.24 15.66 7.90
CA ARG A 297 2.01 15.03 8.96
C ARG A 297 2.16 15.91 10.20
N GLN A 298 2.42 17.21 10.02
CA GLN A 298 2.60 18.15 11.13
C GLN A 298 1.35 18.32 12.00
N LYS A 299 0.17 18.00 11.47
CA LYS A 299 -1.14 18.21 12.12
C LYS A 299 -1.77 16.92 12.62
N VAL A 300 -1.54 15.80 11.96
CA VAL A 300 -2.21 14.53 12.24
C VAL A 300 -1.32 13.66 13.12
N PRO A 301 -1.76 13.31 14.34
CA PRO A 301 -1.00 12.41 15.22
C PRO A 301 -1.13 10.95 14.79
N VAL A 302 -0.21 10.09 15.24
CA VAL A 302 -0.36 8.62 15.15
C VAL A 302 -1.21 8.15 16.32
N ILE A 303 -2.38 7.59 16.05
CA ILE A 303 -3.32 7.10 17.06
C ILE A 303 -3.49 5.59 17.08
N CYS A 304 -2.98 4.85 16.08
CA CYS A 304 -3.10 3.39 16.03
C CYS A 304 -1.79 2.69 16.35
N ASP A 305 -1.84 1.71 17.27
CA ASP A 305 -0.68 0.92 17.74
C ASP A 305 -0.55 -0.36 16.90
N LEU A 306 -0.14 -0.23 15.63
CA LEU A 306 -0.12 -1.32 14.66
C LEU A 306 1.29 -1.73 14.25
N LYS A 307 1.50 -3.04 14.02
CA LYS A 307 2.74 -3.56 13.42
C LYS A 307 2.98 -2.91 12.04
N PRO A 308 4.24 -2.60 11.68
CA PRO A 308 5.50 -3.10 12.26
C PRO A 308 5.99 -2.32 13.48
N SER A 309 5.59 -1.08 13.69
CA SER A 309 6.11 -0.20 14.76
C SER A 309 5.39 -0.38 16.09
N GLY A 310 4.20 -0.97 16.08
CA GLY A 310 3.36 -1.22 17.25
C GLY A 310 3.12 -2.71 17.51
N LYS A 311 2.10 -2.99 18.33
CA LYS A 311 1.85 -4.35 18.86
C LYS A 311 0.82 -5.13 18.07
N TYR A 312 -0.23 -4.45 17.58
CA TYR A 312 -1.43 -5.09 17.08
C TYR A 312 -1.38 -5.29 15.57
N VAL A 313 -2.23 -6.18 15.07
CA VAL A 313 -2.39 -6.46 13.64
C VAL A 313 -3.71 -5.89 13.11
N THR A 314 -3.92 -5.94 11.79
CA THR A 314 -5.08 -5.30 11.14
C THR A 314 -6.42 -5.89 11.59
N VAL A 315 -6.51 -7.18 11.91
CA VAL A 315 -7.73 -7.77 12.47
C VAL A 315 -8.08 -7.22 13.86
N ASP A 316 -7.10 -6.75 14.62
CA ASP A 316 -7.35 -6.08 15.89
C ASP A 316 -7.88 -4.67 15.68
N LEU A 317 -7.38 -3.96 14.66
CA LEU A 317 -7.93 -2.67 14.24
C LEU A 317 -9.39 -2.83 13.80
N HIS A 318 -9.72 -3.90 13.06
CA HIS A 318 -11.10 -4.19 12.67
C HIS A 318 -12.03 -4.30 13.88
N LYS A 319 -11.64 -5.11 14.87
CA LYS A 319 -12.38 -5.28 16.13
C LYS A 319 -12.52 -3.98 16.94
N ALA A 320 -11.55 -3.07 16.81
CA ALA A 320 -11.58 -1.76 17.47
C ALA A 320 -12.43 -0.71 16.72
N GLY A 321 -13.08 -1.09 15.59
CA GLY A 321 -13.95 -0.23 14.80
C GLY A 321 -13.43 0.10 13.41
N GLY A 322 -12.24 -0.39 13.04
CA GLY A 322 -11.68 -0.27 11.68
C GLY A 322 -11.35 1.17 11.26
N ILE A 323 -11.21 1.35 9.95
CA ILE A 323 -10.93 2.68 9.36
C ILE A 323 -12.06 3.69 9.63
N PRO A 324 -13.34 3.34 9.62
CA PRO A 324 -14.41 4.30 9.95
C PRO A 324 -14.28 4.89 11.36
N GLN A 325 -13.82 4.12 12.35
CA GLN A 325 -13.59 4.65 13.69
C GLN A 325 -12.42 5.65 13.72
N VAL A 326 -11.34 5.37 12.99
CA VAL A 326 -10.22 6.31 12.82
C VAL A 326 -10.70 7.59 12.14
N MET A 327 -11.45 7.46 11.05
CA MET A 327 -12.02 8.62 10.33
C MET A 327 -12.97 9.43 11.22
N LYS A 328 -13.79 8.79 12.07
CA LYS A 328 -14.68 9.49 13.00
C LYS A 328 -13.90 10.36 13.98
N ILE A 329 -12.84 9.82 14.56
CA ILE A 329 -11.94 10.56 15.48
C ILE A 329 -11.31 11.76 14.76
N LEU A 330 -10.76 11.54 13.56
CA LEU A 330 -10.14 12.61 12.77
C LEU A 330 -11.13 13.66 12.31
N LEU A 331 -12.36 13.27 11.96
CA LEU A 331 -13.43 14.20 11.58
C LEU A 331 -13.83 15.11 12.75
N ASN A 332 -14.03 14.52 13.93
CA ASN A 332 -14.37 15.27 15.15
C ASN A 332 -13.24 16.25 15.55
N ALA A 333 -11.98 15.90 15.23
CA ALA A 333 -10.80 16.77 15.46
C ALA A 333 -10.58 17.80 14.33
N GLY A 334 -11.39 17.82 13.28
CA GLY A 334 -11.22 18.72 12.13
C GLY A 334 -9.98 18.43 11.27
N LEU A 335 -9.51 17.17 11.28
CA LEU A 335 -8.30 16.72 10.58
C LEU A 335 -8.59 16.04 9.24
N ILE A 336 -9.86 15.83 8.91
CA ILE A 336 -10.33 15.37 7.59
C ILE A 336 -11.56 16.17 7.12
N HIS A 337 -11.78 16.16 5.81
CA HIS A 337 -12.90 16.85 5.17
C HIS A 337 -14.13 15.93 5.14
N GLY A 338 -15.22 16.35 5.79
CA GLY A 338 -16.43 15.56 5.90
C GLY A 338 -17.37 15.62 4.68
N ASP A 339 -17.13 16.53 3.75
CA ASP A 339 -17.93 16.76 2.54
C ASP A 339 -17.55 15.89 1.33
N CYS A 340 -16.48 15.11 1.42
CA CYS A 340 -16.09 14.12 0.40
C CYS A 340 -17.13 13.00 0.33
N LYS A 341 -17.44 12.53 -0.90
CA LYS A 341 -18.45 11.50 -1.14
C LYS A 341 -17.83 10.12 -1.32
N ASN A 342 -18.65 9.09 -1.10
CA ASN A 342 -18.34 7.70 -1.42
C ASN A 342 -19.19 7.21 -2.62
N ILE A 343 -18.96 5.96 -3.05
CA ILE A 343 -19.65 5.32 -4.18
C ILE A 343 -21.18 5.15 -3.99
N GLU A 344 -21.70 5.27 -2.78
CA GLU A 344 -23.14 5.32 -2.52
C GLU A 344 -23.73 6.73 -2.77
N GLY A 345 -22.87 7.74 -2.96
CA GLY A 345 -23.23 9.15 -3.07
C GLY A 345 -23.39 9.87 -1.72
N LYS A 346 -23.06 9.20 -0.62
CA LYS A 346 -23.09 9.77 0.75
C LYS A 346 -21.78 10.49 1.05
N THR A 347 -21.88 11.59 1.79
CA THR A 347 -20.69 12.26 2.34
C THR A 347 -20.07 11.46 3.48
N ILE A 348 -18.79 11.70 3.76
CA ILE A 348 -18.09 11.13 4.92
C ILE A 348 -18.85 11.46 6.22
N SER A 349 -19.28 12.71 6.38
CA SER A 349 -20.06 13.13 7.55
C SER A 349 -21.37 12.32 7.71
N GLU A 350 -22.08 12.05 6.61
CA GLU A 350 -23.31 11.27 6.65
C GLU A 350 -23.09 9.82 7.06
N TYR A 351 -22.14 9.12 6.44
CA TYR A 351 -21.93 7.70 6.78
C TYR A 351 -21.28 7.50 8.15
N LEU A 352 -20.49 8.46 8.64
CA LEU A 352 -19.88 8.40 9.98
C LEU A 352 -20.86 8.79 11.12
N GLN A 353 -22.08 9.22 10.82
CA GLN A 353 -23.06 9.57 11.87
C GLN A 353 -23.34 8.40 12.82
N ASN A 354 -23.37 7.17 12.29
CA ASN A 354 -23.65 5.97 13.07
C ASN A 354 -22.41 5.34 13.74
N ILE A 355 -21.21 5.90 13.49
CA ILE A 355 -19.98 5.46 14.13
C ILE A 355 -19.86 6.16 15.47
N PRO A 356 -19.59 5.44 16.58
CA PRO A 356 -19.38 6.03 17.90
C PRO A 356 -18.25 7.08 17.88
N ASP A 357 -18.39 8.14 18.68
CA ASP A 357 -17.36 9.19 18.79
C ASP A 357 -16.04 8.66 19.38
N LYS A 358 -16.12 7.60 20.18
CA LYS A 358 -14.97 6.94 20.80
C LYS A 358 -14.93 5.46 20.46
N PRO A 359 -13.73 4.89 20.32
CA PRO A 359 -13.59 3.45 20.13
C PRO A 359 -14.03 2.67 21.38
N PRO A 360 -14.24 1.35 21.28
CA PRO A 360 -14.54 0.49 22.45
C PRO A 360 -13.52 0.69 23.57
N THR A 361 -13.98 0.71 24.82
CA THR A 361 -13.13 1.03 25.99
C THR A 361 -12.17 -0.10 26.41
N ASN A 362 -12.43 -1.33 25.98
CA ASN A 362 -11.65 -2.53 26.32
C ASN A 362 -10.55 -2.87 25.29
N GLN A 363 -10.04 -1.88 24.58
CA GLN A 363 -9.00 -2.05 23.57
C GLN A 363 -7.90 -0.98 23.72
N ASN A 364 -6.72 -1.25 23.15
CA ASN A 364 -5.57 -0.34 23.13
C ASN A 364 -5.01 -0.16 21.71
N VAL A 365 -5.75 -0.59 20.68
CA VAL A 365 -5.33 -0.50 19.28
C VAL A 365 -5.46 0.92 18.75
N ILE A 366 -6.61 1.56 19.04
CA ILE A 366 -6.89 2.95 18.68
C ILE A 366 -6.85 3.79 19.97
N ARG A 367 -5.98 4.80 19.99
CA ARG A 367 -5.82 5.76 21.08
C ARG A 367 -6.75 6.95 20.89
N ASP A 368 -7.06 7.65 21.98
CA ASP A 368 -7.72 8.96 21.91
C ASP A 368 -6.80 9.98 21.23
N ILE A 369 -7.41 10.95 20.56
CA ILE A 369 -6.71 12.04 19.88
C ILE A 369 -5.88 12.91 20.85
N ASP A 370 -6.35 13.05 22.09
CA ASP A 370 -5.68 13.81 23.14
C ASP A 370 -4.53 13.03 23.80
N ASN A 371 -4.45 11.71 23.58
CA ASN A 371 -3.38 10.85 24.08
C ASN A 371 -2.84 9.93 22.99
N PRO A 372 -2.30 10.47 21.88
CA PRO A 372 -1.81 9.69 20.77
C PRO A 372 -0.51 8.95 21.10
N LEU A 373 -0.13 8.00 20.26
CA LEU A 373 1.19 7.35 20.34
C LEU A 373 2.32 8.33 20.01
N TYR A 374 2.11 9.15 18.98
CA TYR A 374 3.02 10.21 18.54
C TYR A 374 2.22 11.43 18.14
N GLN A 375 2.69 12.61 18.54
CA GLN A 375 2.00 13.90 18.32
C GLN A 375 1.95 14.33 16.84
N LYS A 376 2.79 13.74 16.00
CA LYS A 376 2.86 13.99 14.55
C LYS A 376 2.84 12.69 13.79
N GLY A 377 2.42 12.75 12.53
CA GLY A 377 2.43 11.61 11.63
C GLY A 377 3.83 11.01 11.45
N HIS A 378 3.86 9.76 11.06
CA HIS A 378 5.08 8.93 11.06
C HIS A 378 5.88 8.96 9.76
N LEU A 379 5.30 9.44 8.64
CA LEU A 379 6.01 9.56 7.36
C LEU A 379 6.58 10.97 7.22
N ALA A 380 7.86 11.14 7.50
CA ALA A 380 8.56 12.42 7.38
C ALA A 380 9.24 12.56 6.02
N ILE A 381 9.18 13.76 5.46
CA ILE A 381 9.92 14.12 4.26
C ILE A 381 11.21 14.78 4.70
N LEU A 382 12.36 14.16 4.36
CA LEU A 382 13.68 14.70 4.68
C LEU A 382 14.29 15.31 3.42
N LYS A 383 14.99 16.42 3.61
CA LYS A 383 15.74 17.14 2.58
C LYS A 383 17.16 17.44 3.07
N GLY A 384 18.04 17.79 2.17
CA GLY A 384 19.43 18.12 2.45
C GLY A 384 20.29 17.90 1.22
N ASN A 385 21.60 17.98 1.38
CA ASN A 385 22.50 17.83 0.23
C ASN A 385 22.47 16.42 -0.38
N LEU A 386 22.01 15.38 0.36
CA LEU A 386 21.80 14.03 -0.16
C LEU A 386 20.44 13.84 -0.84
N ALA A 387 19.43 14.66 -0.53
CA ALA A 387 18.09 14.51 -1.03
C ALA A 387 17.48 15.89 -1.37
N SER A 388 18.06 16.57 -2.37
CA SER A 388 17.62 17.92 -2.75
C SER A 388 16.17 17.98 -3.24
N GLU A 389 15.68 16.89 -3.86
CA GLU A 389 14.28 16.74 -4.29
C GLU A 389 13.40 16.06 -3.22
N GLY A 390 14.01 15.54 -2.15
CA GLY A 390 13.35 14.92 -1.01
C GLY A 390 13.61 13.43 -0.89
N SER A 391 13.19 12.91 0.26
CA SER A 391 13.24 11.48 0.61
C SER A 391 12.13 11.18 1.61
N VAL A 392 11.82 9.91 1.83
CA VAL A 392 10.75 9.47 2.73
C VAL A 392 11.32 8.65 3.87
N ALA A 393 11.10 9.11 5.10
CA ALA A 393 11.47 8.39 6.32
C ALA A 393 10.24 7.91 7.08
N LYS A 394 10.30 6.68 7.62
CA LYS A 394 9.32 6.17 8.57
C LYS A 394 9.89 6.29 9.98
N ILE A 395 9.27 7.14 10.81
CA ILE A 395 9.82 7.51 12.14
C ILE A 395 8.99 7.01 13.32
N SER A 396 7.89 6.29 13.08
CA SER A 396 7.10 5.69 14.17
C SER A 396 7.89 4.60 14.87
N GLY A 397 7.88 4.62 16.20
CA GLY A 397 8.57 3.62 17.03
C GLY A 397 10.09 3.81 17.11
N VAL A 398 10.67 4.77 16.43
CA VAL A 398 12.11 5.08 16.49
C VAL A 398 12.40 5.91 17.75
N LYS A 399 13.16 5.34 18.69
CA LYS A 399 13.52 6.06 19.93
C LYS A 399 14.57 7.13 19.71
N ASN A 400 15.52 6.86 18.80
CA ASN A 400 16.59 7.77 18.44
C ASN A 400 16.41 8.21 16.98
N PRO A 401 15.64 9.28 16.71
CA PRO A 401 15.34 9.72 15.35
C PRO A 401 16.48 10.51 14.71
N VAL A 402 17.65 10.57 15.35
CA VAL A 402 18.85 11.26 14.87
C VAL A 402 20.06 10.33 14.98
N LEU A 403 20.78 10.18 13.89
CA LEU A 403 22.03 9.42 13.85
C LEU A 403 23.02 10.11 12.91
N THR A 404 24.25 10.31 13.40
CA THR A 404 25.41 10.73 12.59
C THR A 404 26.45 9.62 12.68
N GLY A 405 26.90 9.12 11.52
CA GLY A 405 27.85 8.03 11.50
C GLY A 405 28.54 7.82 10.15
N PRO A 406 29.55 6.95 10.11
CA PRO A 406 30.29 6.65 8.89
C PRO A 406 29.41 5.85 7.90
N ALA A 407 29.50 6.22 6.63
CA ALA A 407 28.84 5.52 5.54
C ALA A 407 29.42 4.11 5.34
N LYS A 408 28.53 3.13 5.24
CA LYS A 408 28.78 1.76 4.77
C LYS A 408 28.03 1.56 3.46
N ILE A 409 28.75 1.61 2.35
CA ILE A 409 28.16 1.70 1.01
C ILE A 409 28.06 0.33 0.37
N PHE A 410 26.92 0.06 -0.25
CA PHE A 410 26.60 -1.13 -1.02
C PHE A 410 25.93 -0.73 -2.33
N GLU A 411 26.32 -1.38 -3.41
CA GLU A 411 25.81 -1.12 -4.75
C GLU A 411 24.57 -1.97 -5.07
N SER A 412 24.19 -2.87 -4.15
CA SER A 412 23.01 -3.74 -4.29
C SER A 412 22.47 -4.16 -2.92
N GLU A 413 21.19 -4.60 -2.90
CA GLU A 413 20.58 -5.21 -1.73
C GLU A 413 21.31 -6.48 -1.29
N GLU A 414 21.73 -7.30 -2.25
CA GLU A 414 22.40 -8.59 -2.01
C GLU A 414 23.73 -8.42 -1.27
N ASP A 415 24.57 -7.48 -1.72
CA ASP A 415 25.85 -7.21 -1.07
C ASP A 415 25.65 -6.67 0.34
N CYS A 416 24.66 -5.79 0.51
CA CYS A 416 24.29 -5.27 1.82
C CYS A 416 23.84 -6.39 2.76
N LEU A 417 22.91 -7.23 2.32
CA LEU A 417 22.40 -8.36 3.13
C LEU A 417 23.52 -9.32 3.51
N LYS A 418 24.40 -9.67 2.58
CA LYS A 418 25.56 -10.52 2.84
C LYS A 418 26.46 -9.94 3.94
N SER A 419 26.75 -8.65 3.89
CA SER A 419 27.56 -7.96 4.91
C SER A 419 26.86 -7.94 6.28
N ILE A 420 25.54 -7.71 6.31
CA ILE A 420 24.76 -7.78 7.55
C ILE A 420 24.83 -9.19 8.16
N LEU A 421 24.58 -10.23 7.36
CA LEU A 421 24.59 -11.62 7.83
C LEU A 421 25.97 -12.09 8.32
N ASN A 422 27.06 -11.49 7.80
CA ASN A 422 28.42 -11.68 8.28
C ASN A 422 28.74 -10.88 9.56
N ASN A 423 27.81 -10.10 10.10
CA ASN A 423 27.99 -9.21 11.26
C ASN A 423 29.04 -8.09 11.04
N ASP A 424 29.20 -7.59 9.80
CA ASP A 424 30.14 -6.51 9.47
C ASP A 424 29.59 -5.12 9.82
N ILE A 425 28.28 -4.97 9.95
CA ILE A 425 27.61 -3.72 10.34
C ILE A 425 27.70 -3.52 11.85
N LYS A 426 28.05 -2.31 12.27
CA LYS A 426 28.25 -1.95 13.68
C LYS A 426 27.28 -0.86 14.12
N ALA A 427 27.05 -0.78 15.43
CA ALA A 427 26.30 0.34 16.01
C ALA A 427 26.96 1.68 15.65
N GLY A 428 26.17 2.62 15.15
CA GLY A 428 26.63 3.93 14.69
C GLY A 428 26.85 4.03 13.18
N ASP A 429 26.86 2.93 12.44
CA ASP A 429 27.02 2.97 11.00
C ASP A 429 25.76 3.55 10.31
N VAL A 430 25.97 4.26 9.19
CA VAL A 430 24.92 4.63 8.23
C VAL A 430 25.08 3.75 7.00
N VAL A 431 24.20 2.78 6.85
CA VAL A 431 24.18 1.87 5.70
C VAL A 431 23.56 2.58 4.51
N VAL A 432 24.29 2.61 3.39
CA VAL A 432 23.86 3.24 2.13
C VAL A 432 23.72 2.15 1.08
N ILE A 433 22.49 1.93 0.61
CA ILE A 433 22.22 1.04 -0.53
C ILE A 433 21.83 1.94 -1.69
N ARG A 434 22.63 1.97 -2.75
CA ARG A 434 22.41 2.82 -3.91
C ARG A 434 22.28 2.03 -5.20
N ASN A 435 21.87 2.70 -6.29
CA ASN A 435 21.54 2.08 -7.57
C ASN A 435 20.32 1.13 -7.50
N GLU A 436 19.40 1.37 -6.57
CA GLU A 436 18.12 0.68 -6.43
C GLU A 436 16.92 1.58 -6.78
N GLY A 437 17.19 2.80 -7.26
CA GLY A 437 16.17 3.73 -7.78
C GLY A 437 15.62 3.32 -9.15
N PRO A 438 14.68 4.10 -9.71
CA PRO A 438 13.98 3.74 -10.95
C PRO A 438 14.88 3.52 -12.16
N VAL A 439 15.99 4.24 -12.26
CA VAL A 439 16.95 4.14 -13.37
C VAL A 439 18.09 3.20 -13.05
N GLY A 440 18.64 3.27 -11.83
CA GLY A 440 19.77 2.43 -11.40
C GLY A 440 19.38 0.98 -11.15
N GLY A 441 18.23 0.77 -10.52
CA GLY A 441 17.63 -0.55 -10.28
C GLY A 441 16.26 -0.66 -10.97
N PRO A 442 16.19 -0.93 -12.29
CA PRO A 442 14.92 -0.97 -13.01
C PRO A 442 13.88 -1.83 -12.30
N GLY A 443 12.67 -1.27 -12.12
CA GLY A 443 11.63 -1.84 -11.27
C GLY A 443 11.64 -1.31 -9.83
N MET A 444 12.68 -0.54 -9.41
CA MET A 444 12.79 0.10 -8.09
C MET A 444 12.33 -0.84 -6.97
N ARG A 445 13.06 -1.95 -6.79
CA ARG A 445 12.67 -3.01 -5.87
C ARG A 445 12.43 -2.52 -4.44
N GLU A 446 11.58 -3.22 -3.74
CA GLU A 446 11.25 -2.98 -2.34
C GLU A 446 12.10 -3.88 -1.45
N MET A 447 12.84 -3.31 -0.50
CA MET A 447 13.76 -4.04 0.34
C MET A 447 13.21 -4.24 1.75
N LEU A 448 13.26 -5.47 2.26
CA LEU A 448 12.89 -5.84 3.63
C LEU A 448 13.99 -6.68 4.30
N ALA A 449 14.66 -7.54 3.55
CA ALA A 449 15.63 -8.47 4.09
C ALA A 449 16.77 -7.76 4.86
N PRO A 450 17.42 -6.70 4.34
CA PRO A 450 18.45 -5.97 5.07
C PRO A 450 17.93 -5.34 6.37
N THR A 451 16.78 -4.66 6.31
CA THR A 451 16.22 -3.96 7.47
C THR A 451 15.79 -4.92 8.58
N SER A 452 15.13 -6.04 8.22
CA SER A 452 14.72 -7.05 9.18
C SER A 452 15.89 -7.83 9.77
N ALA A 453 16.94 -8.11 8.98
CA ALA A 453 18.16 -8.75 9.48
C ALA A 453 18.86 -7.86 10.54
N ILE A 454 18.98 -6.56 10.29
CA ILE A 454 19.53 -5.59 11.27
C ILE A 454 18.70 -5.56 12.55
N VAL A 455 17.37 -5.55 12.44
CA VAL A 455 16.46 -5.61 13.61
C VAL A 455 16.65 -6.93 14.36
N GLY A 456 16.69 -8.06 13.65
CA GLY A 456 16.94 -9.39 14.21
C GLY A 456 18.26 -9.47 15.00
N GLN A 457 19.31 -8.83 14.48
CA GLN A 457 20.61 -8.71 15.16
C GLN A 457 20.61 -7.75 16.37
N GLY A 458 19.52 -6.97 16.58
CA GLY A 458 19.40 -6.00 17.69
C GLY A 458 20.07 -4.66 17.41
N LEU A 459 20.31 -4.35 16.14
CA LEU A 459 20.91 -3.10 15.69
C LEU A 459 19.88 -2.08 15.18
N GLY A 460 18.59 -2.40 15.13
CA GLY A 460 17.56 -1.58 14.50
C GLY A 460 17.39 -0.14 15.04
N GLU A 461 17.82 0.12 16.29
CA GLU A 461 17.82 1.46 16.90
C GLU A 461 19.22 2.11 16.92
N LYS A 462 20.23 1.44 16.37
CA LYS A 462 21.64 1.84 16.46
C LYS A 462 22.28 2.10 15.12
N VAL A 463 21.57 1.85 14.03
CA VAL A 463 22.02 1.96 12.65
C VAL A 463 20.96 2.72 11.86
N ALA A 464 21.36 3.58 10.94
CA ALA A 464 20.45 4.13 9.93
C ALA A 464 20.67 3.42 8.59
N LEU A 465 19.59 3.23 7.83
CA LEU A 465 19.66 2.76 6.44
C LEU A 465 19.10 3.81 5.51
N ILE A 466 19.83 4.12 4.46
CA ILE A 466 19.39 5.08 3.44
C ILE A 466 19.52 4.47 2.04
N THR A 467 18.59 4.82 1.13
CA THR A 467 18.58 4.30 -0.23
C THR A 467 17.86 5.23 -1.21
N ASP A 468 18.29 5.19 -2.47
CA ASP A 468 17.54 5.75 -3.58
C ASP A 468 16.41 4.82 -4.09
N GLY A 469 16.39 3.57 -3.61
CA GLY A 469 15.31 2.61 -3.78
C GLY A 469 14.19 2.75 -2.76
N ARG A 470 13.52 1.63 -2.41
CA ARG A 470 12.40 1.59 -1.46
C ARG A 470 12.64 0.59 -0.34
N PHE A 471 12.09 0.89 0.82
CA PHE A 471 11.94 -0.09 1.89
C PHE A 471 10.49 -0.56 2.03
N SER A 472 10.32 -1.82 2.41
CA SER A 472 9.02 -2.44 2.63
C SER A 472 8.21 -1.73 3.71
N GLY A 473 6.88 -1.77 3.59
CA GLY A 473 5.96 -1.32 4.63
C GLY A 473 6.12 -2.05 5.96
N GLY A 474 6.70 -3.25 5.95
CA GLY A 474 7.08 -4.02 7.15
C GLY A 474 8.36 -3.56 7.84
N THR A 475 9.07 -2.59 7.28
CA THR A 475 10.33 -2.09 7.83
C THR A 475 10.12 -1.29 9.12
N TYR A 476 11.06 -1.48 10.05
CA TYR A 476 11.18 -0.76 11.32
C TYR A 476 12.61 -0.24 11.52
N GLY A 477 12.78 0.87 12.22
CA GLY A 477 14.07 1.52 12.47
C GLY A 477 14.22 2.88 11.77
N LEU A 478 15.40 3.52 11.90
CA LEU A 478 15.70 4.78 11.22
C LEU A 478 16.05 4.49 9.76
N VAL A 479 15.03 4.44 8.91
CA VAL A 479 15.16 4.11 7.49
C VAL A 479 14.63 5.23 6.61
N VAL A 480 15.41 5.59 5.58
CA VAL A 480 15.09 6.65 4.62
C VAL A 480 15.21 6.09 3.21
N GLY A 481 14.10 6.02 2.51
CA GLY A 481 14.05 5.61 1.10
C GLY A 481 13.67 6.76 0.18
N HIS A 482 13.58 6.45 -1.11
CA HIS A 482 13.19 7.38 -2.16
C HIS A 482 14.09 8.63 -2.21
N ILE A 483 15.38 8.48 -1.90
CA ILE A 483 16.34 9.60 -2.00
C ILE A 483 16.40 10.06 -3.45
N ALA A 484 16.06 11.32 -3.65
CA ALA A 484 16.05 11.94 -4.98
C ALA A 484 16.88 13.23 -5.00
N PRO A 485 17.70 13.41 -6.06
CA PRO A 485 17.91 12.52 -7.22
C PRO A 485 18.64 11.22 -6.87
N GLU A 486 18.31 10.11 -7.58
CA GLU A 486 18.95 8.80 -7.39
C GLU A 486 20.41 8.78 -7.88
N ALA A 487 21.19 7.77 -7.45
CA ALA A 487 22.60 7.63 -7.80
C ALA A 487 22.83 7.53 -9.33
N ALA A 488 22.04 6.75 -10.03
CA ALA A 488 22.20 6.47 -11.46
C ALA A 488 22.01 7.69 -12.38
N VAL A 489 21.41 8.78 -11.87
CA VAL A 489 21.29 10.06 -12.60
C VAL A 489 22.23 11.13 -12.06
N GLY A 490 23.18 10.76 -11.21
CA GLY A 490 24.19 11.67 -10.66
C GLY A 490 23.72 12.46 -9.43
N GLY A 491 22.73 11.94 -8.68
CA GLY A 491 22.39 12.45 -7.35
C GLY A 491 23.57 12.32 -6.39
N ASN A 492 23.65 13.18 -5.37
CA ASN A 492 24.79 13.22 -4.45
C ASN A 492 25.01 11.91 -3.68
N ILE A 493 24.00 11.04 -3.58
CA ILE A 493 24.16 9.68 -3.03
C ILE A 493 25.16 8.85 -3.82
N ALA A 494 25.35 9.11 -5.14
CA ALA A 494 26.38 8.47 -5.97
C ALA A 494 27.81 8.89 -5.57
N LEU A 495 27.95 10.08 -4.98
CA LEU A 495 29.24 10.70 -4.70
C LEU A 495 29.82 10.31 -3.33
N ILE A 496 29.02 9.66 -2.47
CA ILE A 496 29.43 9.22 -1.14
C ILE A 496 30.52 8.17 -1.27
N LYS A 497 31.55 8.29 -0.44
CA LYS A 497 32.63 7.31 -0.29
C LYS A 497 32.56 6.61 1.05
N GLN A 498 33.12 5.40 1.12
CA GLN A 498 33.18 4.60 2.34
C GLN A 498 33.78 5.44 3.49
N GLY A 499 33.05 5.54 4.61
CA GLY A 499 33.49 6.28 5.80
C GLY A 499 33.13 7.76 5.82
N ASP A 500 32.56 8.35 4.75
CA ASP A 500 32.02 9.71 4.81
C ASP A 500 30.97 9.82 5.93
N LEU A 501 30.97 10.91 6.68
CA LEU A 501 30.00 11.12 7.75
C LEU A 501 28.66 11.55 7.17
N ILE A 502 27.61 10.83 7.54
CA ILE A 502 26.23 11.13 7.14
C ILE A 502 25.41 11.39 8.38
N THR A 503 24.62 12.47 8.35
CA THR A 503 23.61 12.80 9.35
C THR A 503 22.22 12.53 8.80
N VAL A 504 21.46 11.69 9.50
CA VAL A 504 20.02 11.50 9.33
C VAL A 504 19.33 12.07 10.55
N ASP A 505 18.62 13.18 10.40
CA ASP A 505 17.90 13.87 11.48
C ASP A 505 16.41 13.99 11.11
N ALA A 506 15.61 13.05 11.56
CA ALA A 506 14.18 13.03 11.29
C ALA A 506 13.40 14.09 12.08
N VAL A 507 13.99 14.70 13.11
CA VAL A 507 13.38 15.80 13.87
C VAL A 507 13.50 17.11 13.08
N LYS A 508 14.69 17.39 12.56
CA LYS A 508 14.96 18.56 11.69
C LYS A 508 14.58 18.32 10.23
N GLN A 509 14.17 17.11 9.88
CA GLN A 509 13.86 16.70 8.50
C GLN A 509 15.06 16.86 7.55
N LEU A 510 16.23 16.43 8.03
CA LEU A 510 17.51 16.64 7.38
C LEU A 510 18.18 15.31 7.04
N ILE A 511 18.76 15.23 5.84
CA ILE A 511 19.66 14.15 5.43
C ILE A 511 20.85 14.74 4.67
N GLU A 512 22.03 14.65 5.27
CA GLU A 512 23.23 15.31 4.75
C GLU A 512 24.47 14.42 4.86
N VAL A 513 25.38 14.59 3.92
CA VAL A 513 26.78 14.17 4.04
C VAL A 513 27.63 15.37 4.44
N ASP A 514 28.55 15.17 5.37
CA ASP A 514 29.49 16.22 5.85
C ASP A 514 30.62 16.44 4.83
N LEU A 515 30.26 17.05 3.71
CA LEU A 515 31.15 17.43 2.62
C LEU A 515 30.86 18.85 2.18
N SER A 516 31.90 19.62 1.86
CA SER A 516 31.70 20.96 1.30
C SER A 516 31.13 20.86 -0.13
N ASP A 517 30.50 21.94 -0.60
CA ASP A 517 30.00 22.02 -1.98
C ASP A 517 31.12 21.87 -3.00
N GLU A 518 32.33 22.38 -2.68
CA GLU A 518 33.51 22.25 -3.55
C GLU A 518 33.95 20.75 -3.69
N GLU A 519 33.92 19.99 -2.59
CA GLU A 519 34.26 18.56 -2.64
C GLU A 519 33.18 17.76 -3.38
N LEU A 520 31.89 18.08 -3.19
CA LEU A 520 30.80 17.47 -3.94
C LEU A 520 30.93 17.75 -5.44
N GLU A 521 31.19 18.99 -5.83
CA GLU A 521 31.37 19.35 -7.24
C GLU A 521 32.63 18.70 -7.84
N LYS A 522 33.71 18.56 -7.07
CA LYS A 522 34.89 17.80 -7.49
C LYS A 522 34.56 16.33 -7.73
N ARG A 523 33.91 15.67 -6.76
CA ARG A 523 33.49 14.26 -6.91
C ARG A 523 32.52 14.04 -8.07
N LYS A 524 31.67 15.03 -8.34
CA LYS A 524 30.73 15.00 -9.45
C LYS A 524 31.41 15.04 -10.82
N LYS A 525 32.52 15.79 -10.94
CA LYS A 525 33.35 15.82 -12.16
C LYS A 525 34.04 14.46 -12.43
N ASP A 526 34.39 13.75 -11.37
CA ASP A 526 35.05 12.45 -11.44
C ASP A 526 34.05 11.29 -11.56
N TRP A 527 32.76 11.56 -11.33
CA TRP A 527 31.70 10.55 -11.39
C TRP A 527 31.42 10.14 -12.84
N VAL A 528 31.46 8.84 -13.08
CA VAL A 528 31.10 8.21 -14.37
C VAL A 528 29.91 7.31 -14.15
N LYS A 529 28.91 7.45 -15.00
CA LYS A 529 27.69 6.63 -14.98
C LYS A 529 27.99 5.17 -15.25
#